data_0b7784c554f483f492a3b00b8c109033
#
_entry.id   0b7784c554f483f492a3b00b8c109033
#
_cell.length_a   1.000
_cell.length_b   1.000
_cell.length_c   1.000
_cell.angle_alpha   90.00
_cell.angle_beta   90.00
_cell.angle_gamma   90.00
#
_symmetry.space_group_name_H-M   'P 1'
#
loop_
_entity.id
_entity.type
_entity.pdbx_description
1 polymer ?
#
loop_
_entity_poly.entity_id
_entity_poly.type
_entity_poly.pdbx_seq_one_letter_code
_entity_poly.pdbx_strand_id
1 'polypeptide(L)'
;GSFTSYLYTILKVLYSFLDIKHQDVLESITELESISKKINSSNITKNNPALNLAEWIKDIPMIYYPNGLQPVAIRFKNSLQENNKMHAIAEDVVEACHNGIVAWEKENNVTPILIEGVDDHIKTKERWNVLKEYFQENKINFYEVISTEGSILTKIINLIYILDYSSIYLSILSKTDPSPVNSIDYIKKKIK
;
A
#
# COMPACT_ATOMS: atom_id res chain seq x y z
N GLY A 1 9.31 16.58 4.22
CA GLY A 1 9.34 15.84 5.49
C GLY A 1 8.90 14.39 5.30
N SER A 2 9.41 13.51 6.13
CA SER A 2 9.06 12.09 6.08
C SER A 2 7.71 11.84 6.76
N PHE A 3 6.83 11.04 6.17
CA PHE A 3 5.56 10.62 6.78
C PHE A 3 5.78 9.98 8.15
N THR A 4 6.75 9.09 8.27
CA THR A 4 7.09 8.41 9.53
C THR A 4 7.47 9.41 10.62
N SER A 5 8.27 10.44 10.31
CA SER A 5 8.62 11.48 11.28
C SER A 5 7.39 12.25 11.79
N TYR A 6 6.45 12.60 10.91
CA TYR A 6 5.19 13.24 11.31
C TYR A 6 4.35 12.32 12.19
N LEU A 7 4.19 11.06 11.77
CA LEU A 7 3.40 10.10 12.52
C LEU A 7 3.93 9.92 13.94
N TYR A 8 5.21 9.60 14.11
CA TYR A 8 5.80 9.40 15.44
C TYR A 8 5.81 10.67 16.28
N THR A 9 5.95 11.85 15.67
CA THR A 9 5.79 13.12 16.39
C THR A 9 4.38 13.30 16.91
N ILE A 10 3.36 13.03 16.09
CA ILE A 10 1.95 13.12 16.50
C ILE A 10 1.65 12.09 17.61
N LEU A 11 2.10 10.84 17.45
CA LEU A 11 1.94 9.80 18.47
C LEU A 11 2.58 10.21 19.79
N LYS A 12 3.77 10.82 19.76
CA LYS A 12 4.45 11.32 20.96
C LYS A 12 3.67 12.46 21.64
N VAL A 13 3.16 13.42 20.87
CA VAL A 13 2.40 14.56 21.41
C VAL A 13 1.06 14.09 22.00
N LEU A 14 0.39 13.17 21.32
CA LEU A 14 -0.93 12.68 21.72
C LEU A 14 -0.90 11.45 22.62
N TYR A 15 0.28 11.01 23.04
CA TYR A 15 0.48 9.73 23.74
C TYR A 15 -0.42 9.58 25.00
N SER A 16 -0.63 10.67 25.74
CA SER A 16 -1.49 10.66 26.95
C SER A 16 -2.98 10.55 26.64
N PHE A 17 -3.38 10.76 25.38
CA PHE A 17 -4.77 10.73 24.95
C PHE A 17 -5.09 9.48 24.11
N LEU A 18 -4.08 8.79 23.63
CA LEU A 18 -4.21 7.61 22.77
C LEU A 18 -3.89 6.35 23.58
N ASP A 19 -4.73 5.35 23.46
CA ASP A 19 -4.48 4.00 24.05
C ASP A 19 -3.47 3.21 23.19
N ILE A 20 -2.25 3.74 23.11
CA ILE A 20 -1.16 3.11 22.36
C ILE A 20 -0.13 2.62 23.38
N LYS A 21 0.18 1.34 23.31
CA LYS A 21 1.21 0.75 24.17
C LYS A 21 2.59 1.20 23.72
N HIS A 22 3.45 1.55 24.68
CA HIS A 22 4.83 1.91 24.38
C HIS A 22 5.57 0.79 23.62
N GLN A 23 5.27 -0.45 23.96
CA GLN A 23 5.84 -1.62 23.30
C GLN A 23 5.50 -1.68 21.81
N ASP A 24 4.27 -1.32 21.41
CA ASP A 24 3.85 -1.30 20.01
C ASP A 24 4.63 -0.25 19.19
N VAL A 25 4.95 0.88 19.84
CA VAL A 25 5.78 1.93 19.22
C VAL A 25 7.21 1.44 19.02
N LEU A 26 7.81 0.82 20.02
CA LEU A 26 9.16 0.26 19.92
C LEU A 26 9.25 -0.85 18.87
N GLU A 27 8.27 -1.75 18.85
CA GLU A 27 8.16 -2.81 17.85
C GLU A 27 8.09 -2.23 16.43
N SER A 28 7.25 -1.22 16.20
CA SER A 28 7.10 -0.59 14.90
C SER A 28 8.38 0.12 14.43
N ILE A 29 9.16 0.71 15.34
CA ILE A 29 10.46 1.31 15.00
C ILE A 29 11.49 0.23 14.63
N THR A 30 11.54 -0.85 15.41
CA THR A 30 12.43 -1.99 15.10
C THR A 30 12.13 -2.59 13.74
N GLU A 31 10.85 -2.76 13.41
CA GLU A 31 10.44 -3.26 12.11
C GLU A 31 10.78 -2.28 10.98
N LEU A 32 10.61 -0.97 11.22
CA LEU A 32 10.99 0.06 10.25
C LEU A 32 12.49 0.00 9.93
N GLU A 33 13.35 -0.19 10.94
CA GLU A 33 14.79 -0.38 10.76
C GLU A 33 15.10 -1.66 9.94
N SER A 34 14.40 -2.75 10.23
CA SER A 34 14.55 -4.02 9.54
C SER A 34 14.18 -3.89 8.05
N ILE A 35 12.98 -3.41 7.78
CA ILE A 35 12.48 -3.30 6.40
C ILE A 35 13.28 -2.29 5.58
N SER A 36 13.77 -1.19 6.19
CA SER A 36 14.58 -0.19 5.50
C SER A 36 15.83 -0.78 4.85
N LYS A 37 16.47 -1.77 5.51
CA LYS A 37 17.64 -2.46 4.96
C LYS A 37 17.30 -3.33 3.75
N LYS A 38 16.08 -3.84 3.69
CA LYS A 38 15.62 -4.70 2.59
C LYS A 38 15.21 -3.91 1.35
N ILE A 39 14.65 -2.69 1.54
CA ILE A 39 14.03 -1.95 0.44
C ILE A 39 14.81 -0.70 -0.02
N ASN A 40 15.93 -0.38 0.62
CA ASN A 40 16.72 0.80 0.24
C ASN A 40 17.46 0.62 -1.09
N SER A 41 17.99 1.72 -1.63
CA SER A 41 18.67 1.77 -2.93
C SER A 41 19.99 0.98 -3.00
N SER A 42 20.53 0.52 -1.86
CA SER A 42 21.70 -0.36 -1.84
C SER A 42 21.33 -1.83 -2.08
N ASN A 43 20.06 -2.19 -2.04
CA ASN A 43 19.54 -3.53 -2.29
C ASN A 43 18.66 -3.56 -3.55
N ILE A 44 19.27 -3.42 -4.71
CA ILE A 44 18.58 -3.50 -6.02
C ILE A 44 18.64 -4.96 -6.51
N THR A 45 17.99 -5.85 -5.78
CA THR A 45 17.94 -7.28 -6.07
C THR A 45 16.51 -7.81 -6.01
N LYS A 46 16.30 -9.05 -6.48
CA LYS A 46 15.01 -9.74 -6.37
C LYS A 46 14.50 -9.93 -4.93
N ASN A 47 15.35 -9.69 -3.93
CA ASN A 47 14.97 -9.74 -2.52
C ASN A 47 14.38 -8.41 -1.99
N ASN A 48 14.27 -7.39 -2.86
CA ASN A 48 13.65 -6.11 -2.52
C ASN A 48 12.16 -6.13 -2.87
N PRO A 49 11.24 -6.29 -1.90
CA PRO A 49 9.81 -6.39 -2.17
C PRO A 49 9.23 -5.11 -2.77
N ALA A 50 9.79 -3.94 -2.45
CA ALA A 50 9.33 -2.68 -3.00
C ALA A 50 9.68 -2.55 -4.49
N LEU A 51 10.88 -2.99 -4.89
CA LEU A 51 11.30 -3.00 -6.28
C LEU A 51 10.50 -4.03 -7.09
N ASN A 52 10.29 -5.23 -6.54
CA ASN A 52 9.52 -6.28 -7.21
C ASN A 52 8.09 -5.82 -7.52
N LEU A 53 7.42 -5.18 -6.57
CA LEU A 53 6.10 -4.63 -6.80
C LEU A 53 6.13 -3.52 -7.86
N ALA A 54 7.11 -2.62 -7.81
CA ALA A 54 7.28 -1.57 -8.81
C ALA A 54 7.50 -2.14 -10.23
N GLU A 55 8.30 -3.19 -10.38
CA GLU A 55 8.51 -3.88 -11.65
C GLU A 55 7.26 -4.59 -12.16
N TRP A 56 6.41 -5.04 -11.24
CA TRP A 56 5.18 -5.75 -11.58
C TRP A 56 4.04 -4.82 -12.05
N ILE A 57 3.92 -3.62 -11.49
CA ILE A 57 2.85 -2.66 -11.86
C ILE A 57 3.05 -2.18 -13.30
N LYS A 58 2.05 -2.45 -14.18
CA LYS A 58 2.05 -2.03 -15.59
C LYS A 58 0.80 -1.23 -15.97
N ASP A 59 -0.34 -1.59 -15.41
CA ASP A 59 -1.65 -1.02 -15.69
C ASP A 59 -2.20 -0.26 -14.47
N ILE A 60 -3.48 0.10 -14.48
CA ILE A 60 -4.12 0.79 -13.36
C ILE A 60 -4.24 -0.15 -12.16
N PRO A 61 -3.58 0.13 -11.03
CA PRO A 61 -3.67 -0.72 -9.85
C PRO A 61 -5.06 -0.65 -9.22
N MET A 62 -5.66 -1.82 -9.00
CA MET A 62 -6.83 -2.03 -8.15
C MET A 62 -6.37 -2.61 -6.83
N ILE A 63 -6.35 -1.79 -5.79
CA ILE A 63 -5.76 -2.12 -4.49
C ILE A 63 -6.87 -2.59 -3.56
N TYR A 64 -6.90 -3.89 -3.28
CA TYR A 64 -7.81 -4.48 -2.30
C TYR A 64 -7.17 -4.51 -0.92
N TYR A 65 -7.95 -4.22 0.10
CA TYR A 65 -7.49 -4.16 1.49
C TYR A 65 -8.55 -4.69 2.46
N PRO A 66 -8.16 -5.24 3.63
CA PRO A 66 -9.09 -5.60 4.68
C PRO A 66 -9.35 -4.42 5.61
N ASN A 67 -10.42 -4.50 6.38
CA ASN A 67 -10.66 -3.54 7.47
C ASN A 67 -9.42 -3.44 8.38
N GLY A 68 -9.04 -2.22 8.73
CA GLY A 68 -7.83 -1.91 9.52
C GLY A 68 -6.60 -1.55 8.68
N LEU A 69 -6.49 -2.02 7.43
CA LEU A 69 -5.40 -1.65 6.51
C LEU A 69 -5.80 -0.60 5.46
N GLN A 70 -7.02 -0.05 5.54
CA GLN A 70 -7.47 1.04 4.68
C GLN A 70 -6.47 2.22 4.58
N PRO A 71 -5.88 2.72 5.69
CA PRO A 71 -4.93 3.83 5.61
C PRO A 71 -3.71 3.50 4.73
N VAL A 72 -3.27 2.25 4.72
CA VAL A 72 -2.17 1.76 3.87
C VAL A 72 -2.55 1.85 2.40
N ALA A 73 -3.70 1.29 2.03
CA ALA A 73 -4.18 1.25 0.66
C ALA A 73 -4.44 2.67 0.10
N ILE A 74 -5.10 3.53 0.88
CA ILE A 74 -5.37 4.91 0.49
C ILE A 74 -4.07 5.70 0.33
N ARG A 75 -3.10 5.52 1.24
CA ARG A 75 -1.81 6.16 1.09
C ARG A 75 -1.07 5.68 -0.15
N PHE A 76 -1.04 4.38 -0.40
CA PHE A 76 -0.39 3.84 -1.60
C PHE A 76 -1.04 4.36 -2.89
N LYS A 77 -2.37 4.35 -2.95
CA LYS A 77 -3.11 4.97 -4.06
C LYS A 77 -2.67 6.43 -4.28
N ASN A 78 -2.62 7.23 -3.22
CA ASN A 78 -2.22 8.64 -3.30
C ASN A 78 -0.75 8.79 -3.74
N SER A 79 0.15 7.94 -3.24
CA SER A 79 1.57 7.93 -3.64
C SER A 79 1.73 7.59 -5.13
N LEU A 80 0.97 6.63 -5.66
CA LEU A 80 0.97 6.32 -7.09
C LEU A 80 0.44 7.49 -7.94
N GLN A 81 -0.62 8.14 -7.49
CA GLN A 81 -1.17 9.32 -8.18
C GLN A 81 -0.18 10.49 -8.17
N GLU A 82 0.47 10.75 -7.04
CA GLU A 82 1.39 11.88 -6.89
C GLU A 82 2.75 11.59 -7.54
N ASN A 83 3.38 10.46 -7.25
CA ASN A 83 4.73 10.15 -7.73
C ASN A 83 4.74 9.67 -9.19
N ASN A 84 3.79 8.86 -9.59
CA ASN A 84 3.76 8.20 -10.89
C ASN A 84 2.81 8.86 -11.90
N LYS A 85 2.01 9.85 -11.48
CA LYS A 85 1.01 10.55 -12.32
C LYS A 85 -0.01 9.58 -12.94
N MET A 86 -0.30 8.47 -12.27
CA MET A 86 -1.18 7.41 -12.76
C MET A 86 -2.45 7.31 -11.92
N HIS A 87 -3.52 6.82 -12.52
CA HIS A 87 -4.72 6.46 -11.77
C HIS A 87 -4.47 5.20 -10.95
N ALA A 88 -5.08 5.13 -9.77
CA ALA A 88 -5.14 3.94 -8.93
C ALA A 88 -6.47 3.92 -8.18
N ILE A 89 -7.00 2.74 -7.95
CA ILE A 89 -8.29 2.50 -7.28
C ILE A 89 -8.01 1.73 -5.99
N ALA A 90 -8.79 1.97 -4.94
CA ALA A 90 -8.67 1.23 -3.69
C ALA A 90 -10.08 0.88 -3.19
N GLU A 91 -10.29 -0.38 -2.80
CA GLU A 91 -11.58 -0.92 -2.38
C GLU A 91 -11.41 -1.93 -1.24
N ASP A 92 -12.35 -1.92 -0.30
CA ASP A 92 -12.41 -2.93 0.76
C ASP A 92 -12.72 -4.31 0.16
N VAL A 93 -12.04 -5.35 0.64
CA VAL A 93 -12.20 -6.71 0.11
C VAL A 93 -13.60 -7.28 0.32
N VAL A 94 -14.33 -6.82 1.33
CA VAL A 94 -15.71 -7.28 1.58
C VAL A 94 -16.64 -6.77 0.49
N GLU A 95 -16.53 -5.47 0.15
CA GLU A 95 -17.27 -4.86 -0.96
C GLU A 95 -16.82 -5.42 -2.31
N ALA A 96 -15.51 -5.63 -2.49
CA ALA A 96 -14.94 -6.24 -3.68
C ALA A 96 -15.55 -7.62 -3.98
N CYS A 97 -15.71 -8.47 -2.97
CA CYS A 97 -16.32 -9.79 -3.12
C CYS A 97 -17.86 -9.75 -3.32
N HIS A 98 -18.48 -8.57 -3.26
CA HIS A 98 -19.92 -8.41 -3.47
C HIS A 98 -20.20 -7.74 -4.83
N ASN A 99 -19.69 -6.54 -5.06
CA ASN A 99 -19.95 -5.78 -6.28
C ASN A 99 -18.73 -5.71 -7.20
N GLY A 100 -17.54 -5.47 -6.64
CA GLY A 100 -16.32 -5.24 -7.41
C GLY A 100 -15.93 -6.43 -8.28
N ILE A 101 -16.21 -7.66 -7.83
CA ILE A 101 -15.89 -8.89 -8.55
C ILE A 101 -16.52 -8.96 -9.94
N VAL A 102 -17.71 -8.38 -10.12
CA VAL A 102 -18.43 -8.37 -11.41
C VAL A 102 -17.68 -7.60 -12.49
N ALA A 103 -16.87 -6.61 -12.11
CA ALA A 103 -16.08 -5.84 -13.07
C ALA A 103 -14.99 -6.67 -13.78
N TRP A 104 -14.64 -7.83 -13.22
CA TRP A 104 -13.64 -8.75 -13.79
C TRP A 104 -14.21 -9.71 -14.85
N GLU A 105 -15.51 -9.67 -15.12
CA GLU A 105 -16.16 -10.46 -16.19
C GLU A 105 -15.82 -9.96 -17.59
N LYS A 106 -15.14 -8.80 -17.70
CA LYS A 106 -14.68 -8.23 -18.97
C LYS A 106 -13.18 -7.92 -18.91
N GLU A 107 -12.52 -8.03 -20.05
CA GLU A 107 -11.16 -7.53 -20.21
C GLU A 107 -11.08 -6.04 -19.87
N ASN A 108 -10.05 -5.68 -19.14
CA ASN A 108 -9.78 -4.31 -18.70
C ASN A 108 -8.26 -4.09 -18.52
N ASN A 109 -7.87 -2.81 -18.37
CA ASN A 109 -6.49 -2.42 -18.12
C ASN A 109 -6.24 -2.16 -16.62
N VAL A 110 -6.75 -3.05 -15.78
CA VAL A 110 -6.66 -2.95 -14.32
C VAL A 110 -5.96 -4.18 -13.79
N THR A 111 -5.08 -4.02 -12.82
CA THR A 111 -4.35 -5.13 -12.20
C THR A 111 -4.55 -5.15 -10.69
N PRO A 112 -4.96 -6.30 -10.11
CA PRO A 112 -5.25 -6.42 -8.70
C PRO A 112 -3.98 -6.49 -7.85
N ILE A 113 -3.91 -5.66 -6.80
CA ILE A 113 -2.93 -5.74 -5.73
C ILE A 113 -3.67 -6.03 -4.43
N LEU A 114 -3.34 -7.14 -3.79
CA LEU A 114 -3.97 -7.60 -2.56
C LEU A 114 -3.09 -7.22 -1.37
N ILE A 115 -3.56 -6.30 -0.53
CA ILE A 115 -2.90 -5.95 0.73
C ILE A 115 -3.54 -6.78 1.83
N GLU A 116 -2.79 -7.73 2.39
CA GLU A 116 -3.29 -8.69 3.36
C GLU A 116 -2.63 -8.52 4.72
N GLY A 117 -3.41 -8.68 5.78
CA GLY A 117 -2.88 -8.85 7.13
C GLY A 117 -2.51 -10.32 7.36
N VAL A 118 -1.29 -10.58 7.85
CA VAL A 118 -0.84 -11.95 8.16
C VAL A 118 -1.79 -12.68 9.12
N ASP A 119 -2.45 -11.95 10.00
CA ASP A 119 -3.41 -12.42 11.00
C ASP A 119 -4.83 -11.87 10.78
N ASP A 120 -5.19 -11.56 9.55
CA ASP A 120 -6.57 -11.17 9.20
C ASP A 120 -7.60 -12.13 9.81
N HIS A 121 -8.76 -11.61 10.16
CA HIS A 121 -9.86 -12.41 10.68
C HIS A 121 -10.17 -13.57 9.73
N ILE A 122 -10.55 -14.73 10.28
CA ILE A 122 -10.78 -15.96 9.50
C ILE A 122 -11.73 -15.73 8.31
N LYS A 123 -12.79 -14.93 8.49
CA LYS A 123 -13.73 -14.62 7.40
C LYS A 123 -13.13 -13.71 6.31
N THR A 124 -12.15 -12.92 6.64
CA THR A 124 -11.37 -12.14 5.65
C THR A 124 -10.42 -13.06 4.90
N LYS A 125 -9.74 -13.97 5.58
CA LYS A 125 -8.89 -14.99 4.94
C LYS A 125 -9.67 -15.90 3.99
N GLU A 126 -10.87 -16.29 4.34
CA GLU A 126 -11.76 -17.04 3.45
C GLU A 126 -12.07 -16.24 2.17
N ARG A 127 -12.33 -14.92 2.28
CA ARG A 127 -12.56 -14.05 1.10
C ARG A 127 -11.32 -13.92 0.23
N TRP A 128 -10.15 -13.73 0.84
CA TRP A 128 -8.88 -13.70 0.10
C TRP A 128 -8.68 -14.98 -0.71
N ASN A 129 -8.91 -16.14 -0.10
CA ASN A 129 -8.73 -17.42 -0.78
C ASN A 129 -9.67 -17.55 -1.97
N VAL A 130 -10.96 -17.25 -1.80
CA VAL A 130 -11.96 -17.33 -2.87
C VAL A 130 -11.66 -16.32 -3.99
N LEU A 131 -11.25 -15.09 -3.64
CA LEU A 131 -10.89 -14.07 -4.61
C LEU A 131 -9.67 -14.49 -5.44
N LYS A 132 -8.64 -15.04 -4.79
CA LYS A 132 -7.44 -15.55 -5.48
C LYS A 132 -7.77 -16.75 -6.38
N GLU A 133 -8.61 -17.66 -5.92
CA GLU A 133 -9.11 -18.79 -6.73
C GLU A 133 -9.83 -18.28 -7.97
N TYR A 134 -10.74 -17.32 -7.83
CA TYR A 134 -11.43 -16.69 -8.96
C TYR A 134 -10.45 -16.06 -9.95
N PHE A 135 -9.45 -15.30 -9.48
CA PHE A 135 -8.45 -14.70 -10.35
C PHE A 135 -7.62 -15.75 -11.09
N GLN A 136 -7.21 -16.82 -10.41
CA GLN A 136 -6.46 -17.93 -11.01
C GLN A 136 -7.26 -18.66 -12.10
N GLU A 137 -8.53 -19.00 -11.84
CA GLU A 137 -9.43 -19.65 -12.79
C GLU A 137 -9.67 -18.80 -14.03
N ASN A 138 -9.75 -17.47 -13.86
CA ASN A 138 -9.97 -16.52 -14.94
C ASN A 138 -8.67 -15.96 -15.56
N LYS A 139 -7.50 -16.50 -15.17
CA LYS A 139 -6.17 -16.09 -15.67
C LYS A 139 -5.86 -14.61 -15.44
N ILE A 140 -6.39 -14.04 -14.37
CA ILE A 140 -6.10 -12.68 -13.93
C ILE A 140 -4.88 -12.73 -13.03
N ASN A 141 -3.79 -12.11 -13.48
CA ASN A 141 -2.58 -11.99 -12.64
C ASN A 141 -2.81 -10.98 -11.52
N PHE A 142 -2.41 -11.32 -10.31
CA PHE A 142 -2.49 -10.44 -9.15
C PHE A 142 -1.18 -10.44 -8.36
N TYR A 143 -0.98 -9.41 -7.55
CA TYR A 143 0.18 -9.29 -6.67
C TYR A 143 -0.25 -9.23 -5.21
N GLU A 144 0.41 -10.00 -4.35
CA GLU A 144 0.15 -10.05 -2.91
C GLU A 144 1.19 -9.23 -2.15
N VAL A 145 0.73 -8.38 -1.24
CA VAL A 145 1.55 -7.64 -0.29
C VAL A 145 1.05 -8.00 1.11
N ILE A 146 1.78 -8.89 1.77
CA ILE A 146 1.39 -9.39 3.08
C ILE A 146 2.12 -8.60 4.17
N SER A 147 1.39 -8.18 5.22
CA SER A 147 1.97 -7.47 6.35
C SER A 147 2.96 -8.34 7.13
N THR A 148 3.86 -7.69 7.87
CA THR A 148 4.60 -8.37 8.94
C THR A 148 3.66 -8.79 10.09
N GLU A 149 4.13 -9.64 10.98
CA GLU A 149 3.49 -9.89 12.27
C GLU A 149 3.62 -8.67 13.19
N GLY A 150 2.92 -8.69 14.34
CA GLY A 150 3.01 -7.66 15.35
C GLY A 150 1.75 -6.80 15.49
N SER A 151 1.89 -5.68 16.20
CA SER A 151 0.80 -4.73 16.43
C SER A 151 0.26 -4.12 15.14
N ILE A 152 -0.96 -3.60 15.18
CA ILE A 152 -1.54 -2.91 14.00
C ILE A 152 -0.67 -1.73 13.55
N LEU A 153 -0.01 -1.03 14.48
CA LEU A 153 0.92 0.05 14.16
C LEU A 153 2.13 -0.50 13.37
N THR A 154 2.71 -1.62 13.81
CA THR A 154 3.83 -2.29 13.15
C THR A 154 3.47 -2.68 11.72
N LYS A 155 2.31 -3.31 11.51
CA LYS A 155 1.81 -3.71 10.19
C LYS A 155 1.61 -2.53 9.26
N ILE A 156 0.92 -1.49 9.73
CA ILE A 156 0.66 -0.27 8.95
C ILE A 156 1.98 0.40 8.54
N ILE A 157 2.93 0.53 9.46
CA ILE A 157 4.22 1.20 9.17
C ILE A 157 5.05 0.39 8.20
N ASN A 158 5.15 -0.93 8.39
CA ASN A 158 5.87 -1.82 7.49
C ASN A 158 5.32 -1.71 6.05
N LEU A 159 4.00 -1.88 5.90
CA LEU A 159 3.33 -1.81 4.60
C LEU A 159 3.47 -0.42 3.94
N ILE A 160 3.23 0.66 4.68
CA ILE A 160 3.39 2.02 4.15
C ILE A 160 4.81 2.23 3.63
N TYR A 161 5.82 1.76 4.37
CA TYR A 161 7.20 1.97 3.98
C TYR A 161 7.57 1.20 2.71
N ILE A 162 7.14 -0.07 2.59
CA ILE A 162 7.29 -0.85 1.36
C ILE A 162 6.62 -0.14 0.18
N LEU A 163 5.36 0.27 0.35
CA LEU A 163 4.53 0.80 -0.73
C LEU A 163 4.94 2.23 -1.15
N ASP A 164 5.40 3.07 -0.22
CA ASP A 164 5.99 4.36 -0.55
C ASP A 164 7.25 4.19 -1.42
N TYR A 165 8.17 3.26 -1.03
CA TYR A 165 9.34 2.94 -1.82
C TYR A 165 8.96 2.34 -3.19
N SER A 166 7.94 1.48 -3.25
CA SER A 166 7.44 0.94 -4.53
C SER A 166 7.02 2.05 -5.48
N SER A 167 6.32 3.08 -5.00
CA SER A 167 5.90 4.20 -5.83
C SER A 167 7.10 5.01 -6.36
N ILE A 168 8.16 5.18 -5.56
CA ILE A 168 9.39 5.86 -5.99
C ILE A 168 10.17 5.01 -7.00
N TYR A 169 10.33 3.72 -6.75
CA TYR A 169 10.96 2.82 -7.73
C TYR A 169 10.20 2.81 -9.06
N LEU A 170 8.88 2.77 -9.00
CA LEU A 170 8.06 2.83 -10.22
C LEU A 170 8.27 4.14 -10.98
N SER A 171 8.42 5.29 -10.28
CA SER A 171 8.73 6.57 -10.93
C SER A 171 10.06 6.51 -11.69
N ILE A 172 11.07 5.91 -11.09
CA ILE A 172 12.39 5.74 -11.72
C ILE A 172 12.28 4.81 -12.95
N LEU A 173 11.61 3.67 -12.80
CA LEU A 173 11.42 2.70 -13.88
C LEU A 173 10.62 3.27 -15.05
N SER A 174 9.59 4.06 -14.77
CA SER A 174 8.75 4.73 -15.78
C SER A 174 9.35 6.06 -16.29
N LYS A 175 10.52 6.48 -15.78
CA LYS A 175 11.16 7.77 -16.09
C LYS A 175 10.23 8.98 -15.83
N THR A 176 9.38 8.87 -14.82
CA THR A 176 8.47 9.93 -14.38
C THR A 176 9.13 10.72 -13.25
N ASP A 177 9.25 12.03 -13.38
CA ASP A 177 9.69 12.87 -12.26
C ASP A 177 8.57 12.97 -11.21
N PRO A 178 8.79 12.49 -9.98
CA PRO A 178 7.77 12.57 -8.92
C PRO A 178 7.56 13.99 -8.37
N SER A 179 8.54 14.89 -8.56
CA SER A 179 8.57 16.19 -7.88
C SER A 179 7.49 17.18 -8.33
N PRO A 180 7.20 17.38 -9.65
CA PRO A 180 6.23 18.40 -10.06
C PRO A 180 4.78 17.98 -9.71
N VAL A 181 4.05 18.92 -9.12
CA VAL A 181 2.63 18.77 -8.74
C VAL A 181 1.77 19.89 -9.33
N ASN A 182 2.00 20.21 -10.59
CA ASN A 182 1.40 21.36 -11.29
C ASN A 182 -0.14 21.42 -11.21
N SER A 183 -0.81 20.27 -11.22
CA SER A 183 -2.27 20.19 -11.09
C SER A 183 -2.73 20.59 -9.68
N ILE A 184 -1.99 20.23 -8.64
CA ILE A 184 -2.27 20.66 -7.26
C ILE A 184 -2.09 22.18 -7.14
N ASP A 185 -1.01 22.71 -7.72
CA ASP A 185 -0.75 24.16 -7.71
C ASP A 185 -1.82 24.93 -8.49
N TYR A 186 -2.29 24.38 -9.59
CA TYR A 186 -3.41 24.95 -10.34
C TYR A 186 -4.69 25.04 -9.47
N ILE A 187 -5.06 23.95 -8.81
CA ILE A 187 -6.24 23.91 -7.94
C ILE A 187 -6.09 24.93 -6.78
N LYS A 188 -4.94 24.91 -6.08
CA LYS A 188 -4.66 25.83 -4.98
C LYS A 188 -4.76 27.30 -5.39
N LYS A 189 -4.38 27.66 -6.61
CA LYS A 189 -4.50 29.03 -7.14
C LYS A 189 -5.95 29.44 -7.43
N LYS A 190 -6.85 28.47 -7.67
CA LYS A 190 -8.27 28.74 -7.98
C LYS A 190 -9.17 28.73 -6.76
N ILE A 191 -8.81 27.94 -5.75
CA ILE A 191 -9.52 27.91 -4.44
C ILE A 191 -8.86 28.99 -3.57
N LYS A 192 -9.48 30.16 -3.50
CA LYS A 192 -9.11 31.26 -2.60
C LYS A 192 -10.10 31.37 -1.46
#